data_7520ccf173ab2e98b1946ab80593ab97
#
_entry.id   7520ccf173ab2e98b1946ab80593ab97
#
_cell.length_a   1.000
_cell.length_b   1.000
_cell.length_c   1.000
_cell.angle_alpha   90.00
_cell.angle_beta   90.00
_cell.angle_gamma   90.00
#
_symmetry.space_group_name_H-M   'P 1'
#
loop_
_entity.id
_entity.type
_entity.pdbx_description
1 polymer ?
#
loop_
_entity_poly.entity_id
_entity_poly.type
_entity_poly.pdbx_seq_one_letter_code
_entity_poly.pdbx_strand_id
1 'polypeptide(L)'
;MDTRKLRDIEVSPIGMGCMGLSHGYGEIPDSAYSIEAIRKAYDLGCTFFDTAEAYGPNLLPENRGHNERIVGEAVHDFRRNVVLATKLHLDTAEVAEKGLETVLRGHLAASLGRLQTDHADLYYLHRIAPDIPVEDVAEVMGKLIRDGLIRGWGLSQVDVDIIERANAVTPLSAVQNIYSMLERGVEEAVIPYCLAHDIGVVPFSPIASGFLSGKVTAGTDFSHSDDVRKYVPQLRKENMEANRPILDLLERYAQRKNATKAQISLSWMLHKYPNVVPIPGSKNQERILENLRSWNVVLTDDEFAALDAALDRIPVHGHRGFVEQQGSSMKNWDRK
;
A
#
# COMPACT_ATOMS: atom_id res chain seq x y z
N MET A 1 10.46 1.41 19.67
CA MET A 1 10.07 0.76 18.39
C MET A 1 11.07 1.23 17.34
N ASP A 2 11.62 0.31 16.59
CA ASP A 2 12.52 0.67 15.48
C ASP A 2 11.70 1.36 14.39
N THR A 3 12.26 2.41 13.78
CA THR A 3 11.64 3.12 12.66
C THR A 3 12.22 2.65 11.34
N ARG A 4 11.55 2.95 10.24
CA ARG A 4 12.04 2.74 8.88
C ARG A 4 12.05 4.06 8.10
N LYS A 5 12.72 4.06 6.97
CA LYS A 5 12.84 5.27 6.16
C LYS A 5 12.27 5.07 4.76
N LEU A 6 11.54 6.07 4.31
CA LEU A 6 11.16 6.27 2.93
C LEU A 6 12.03 7.44 2.42
N ARG A 7 13.25 7.15 2.01
CA ARG A 7 14.37 8.09 1.81
C ARG A 7 14.63 8.89 3.11
N ASP A 8 14.24 10.14 3.17
CA ASP A 8 14.47 11.05 4.33
C ASP A 8 13.26 11.11 5.28
N ILE A 9 12.18 10.41 4.96
CA ILE A 9 10.93 10.41 5.74
C ILE A 9 10.95 9.21 6.67
N GLU A 10 11.04 9.48 7.97
CA GLU A 10 10.99 8.42 9.00
C GLU A 10 9.56 8.03 9.32
N VAL A 11 9.30 6.72 9.40
CA VAL A 11 7.96 6.14 9.60
C VAL A 11 8.00 4.95 10.55
N SER A 12 6.85 4.57 11.13
CA SER A 12 6.71 3.29 11.82
C SER A 12 6.98 2.12 10.86
N PRO A 13 7.43 0.94 11.35
CA PRO A 13 7.81 -0.20 10.48
C PRO A 13 6.66 -0.73 9.64
N ILE A 14 5.43 -0.51 10.08
CA ILE A 14 4.19 -0.82 9.37
C ILE A 14 3.33 0.45 9.40
N GLY A 15 2.81 0.84 8.25
CA GLY A 15 1.82 1.90 8.15
C GLY A 15 0.38 1.35 8.13
N MET A 16 -0.59 2.24 8.17
CA MET A 16 -2.00 1.91 8.03
C MET A 16 -2.52 2.32 6.65
N GLY A 17 -2.92 1.34 5.82
CA GLY A 17 -3.69 1.59 4.61
C GLY A 17 -5.14 1.92 4.96
N CYS A 18 -5.57 3.16 4.68
CA CYS A 18 -6.89 3.65 5.09
C CYS A 18 -8.01 3.35 4.09
N MET A 19 -7.71 2.84 2.88
CA MET A 19 -8.68 2.58 1.81
C MET A 19 -9.92 1.82 2.31
N GLY A 20 -9.75 0.77 3.12
CA GLY A 20 -10.83 -0.08 3.60
C GLY A 20 -11.88 0.61 4.47
N LEU A 21 -11.59 1.81 4.97
CA LEU A 21 -12.54 2.65 5.73
C LEU A 21 -13.53 3.40 4.81
N SER A 22 -13.33 3.37 3.50
CA SER A 22 -14.16 4.09 2.54
C SER A 22 -14.48 3.33 1.26
N HIS A 23 -13.75 2.24 0.97
CA HIS A 23 -13.86 1.54 -0.30
C HIS A 23 -13.24 0.13 -0.27
N GLY A 24 -13.70 -0.73 -1.15
CA GLY A 24 -12.98 -1.90 -1.65
C GLY A 24 -13.22 -3.21 -0.91
N TYR A 25 -13.88 -3.19 0.26
CA TYR A 25 -14.15 -4.39 1.05
C TYR A 25 -15.63 -4.56 1.43
N GLY A 26 -16.53 -4.10 0.57
CA GLY A 26 -17.96 -4.15 0.79
C GLY A 26 -18.46 -2.99 1.66
N GLU A 27 -19.52 -3.20 2.43
CA GLU A 27 -20.09 -2.15 3.27
C GLU A 27 -19.04 -1.45 4.13
N ILE A 28 -19.01 -0.11 4.05
CA ILE A 28 -18.05 0.72 4.78
C ILE A 28 -18.54 1.00 6.21
N PRO A 29 -17.65 1.13 7.19
CA PRO A 29 -18.00 1.57 8.54
C PRO A 29 -18.41 3.06 8.53
N ASP A 30 -19.10 3.49 9.58
CA ASP A 30 -19.38 4.91 9.80
C ASP A 30 -18.09 5.72 10.07
N SER A 31 -18.20 7.05 9.91
CA SER A 31 -17.05 7.94 10.03
C SER A 31 -16.48 7.96 11.45
N ALA A 32 -17.31 7.93 12.48
CA ALA A 32 -16.87 7.98 13.86
C ALA A 32 -16.04 6.73 14.22
N TYR A 33 -16.51 5.54 13.82
CA TYR A 33 -15.77 4.29 13.96
C TYR A 33 -14.44 4.33 13.20
N SER A 34 -14.44 4.89 11.99
CA SER A 34 -13.25 4.99 11.15
C SER A 34 -12.20 5.93 11.74
N ILE A 35 -12.62 7.08 12.26
CA ILE A 35 -11.78 8.04 12.99
C ILE A 35 -11.17 7.39 14.23
N GLU A 36 -12.00 6.69 15.01
CA GLU A 36 -11.51 5.96 16.19
C GLU A 36 -10.48 4.89 15.83
N ALA A 37 -10.67 4.16 14.72
CA ALA A 37 -9.71 3.16 14.25
C ALA A 37 -8.33 3.76 13.94
N ILE A 38 -8.30 4.94 13.30
CA ILE A 38 -7.05 5.67 12.99
C ILE A 38 -6.39 6.17 14.30
N ARG A 39 -7.16 6.74 15.23
CA ARG A 39 -6.65 7.20 16.51
C ARG A 39 -6.07 6.07 17.35
N LYS A 40 -6.74 4.92 17.42
CA LYS A 40 -6.22 3.71 18.09
C LYS A 40 -4.93 3.19 17.43
N ALA A 41 -4.81 3.29 16.11
CA ALA A 41 -3.58 2.94 15.42
C ALA A 41 -2.43 3.88 15.81
N TYR A 42 -2.68 5.19 15.89
CA TYR A 42 -1.71 6.17 16.37
C TYR A 42 -1.32 5.92 17.83
N ASP A 43 -2.27 5.67 18.71
CA ASP A 43 -2.02 5.37 20.14
C ASP A 43 -1.17 4.11 20.31
N LEU A 44 -1.26 3.15 19.37
CA LEU A 44 -0.41 1.96 19.34
C LEU A 44 1.02 2.26 18.85
N GLY A 45 1.26 3.43 18.23
CA GLY A 45 2.56 3.88 17.71
C GLY A 45 2.67 3.89 16.19
N CYS A 46 1.57 3.72 15.44
CA CYS A 46 1.57 3.91 13.99
C CYS A 46 1.74 5.39 13.66
N THR A 47 2.76 5.71 12.87
CA THR A 47 3.03 7.09 12.43
C THR A 47 2.86 7.28 10.93
N PHE A 48 2.50 6.26 10.17
CA PHE A 48 2.35 6.32 8.72
C PHE A 48 0.93 5.94 8.29
N PHE A 49 0.19 6.89 7.71
CA PHE A 49 -1.18 6.72 7.24
C PHE A 49 -1.26 6.98 5.74
N ASP A 50 -1.79 6.01 4.99
CA ASP A 50 -1.88 6.05 3.53
C ASP A 50 -3.34 6.13 3.07
N THR A 51 -3.66 7.18 2.32
CA THR A 51 -4.96 7.42 1.71
C THR A 51 -4.83 7.73 0.20
N ALA A 52 -5.89 8.16 -0.45
CA ALA A 52 -5.90 8.69 -1.81
C ALA A 52 -7.16 9.53 -2.07
N GLU A 53 -7.06 10.51 -2.98
CA GLU A 53 -8.22 11.32 -3.38
C GLU A 53 -9.36 10.49 -3.98
N ALA A 54 -9.02 9.39 -4.69
CA ALA A 54 -10.00 8.53 -5.33
C ALA A 54 -10.80 7.65 -4.34
N TYR A 55 -10.33 7.50 -3.08
CA TYR A 55 -10.98 6.56 -2.16
C TYR A 55 -12.30 7.13 -1.63
N GLY A 56 -13.37 6.53 -2.08
CA GLY A 56 -14.72 6.81 -1.66
C GLY A 56 -15.67 5.68 -2.07
N PRO A 57 -16.89 5.62 -1.52
CA PRO A 57 -17.86 4.57 -1.81
C PRO A 57 -18.07 4.37 -3.31
N ASN A 58 -17.92 3.12 -3.76
CA ASN A 58 -18.04 2.67 -5.14
C ASN A 58 -17.16 3.45 -6.16
N LEU A 59 -16.15 4.20 -5.71
CA LEU A 59 -15.27 5.07 -6.53
C LEU A 59 -16.04 6.11 -7.37
N LEU A 60 -17.22 6.49 -6.94
CA LEU A 60 -18.01 7.49 -7.66
C LEU A 60 -17.37 8.89 -7.54
N PRO A 61 -17.40 9.72 -8.62
CA PRO A 61 -16.79 11.04 -8.61
C PRO A 61 -17.24 11.95 -7.47
N GLU A 62 -18.53 11.91 -7.12
CA GLU A 62 -19.11 12.65 -5.99
C GLU A 62 -18.59 12.21 -4.62
N ASN A 63 -18.05 11.01 -4.52
CA ASN A 63 -17.47 10.46 -3.30
C ASN A 63 -15.95 10.66 -3.21
N ARG A 64 -15.35 11.33 -4.19
CA ARG A 64 -13.91 11.63 -4.21
C ARG A 64 -13.50 12.36 -2.92
N GLY A 65 -12.41 11.90 -2.32
CA GLY A 65 -11.86 12.47 -1.08
C GLY A 65 -12.63 12.12 0.19
N HIS A 66 -13.58 11.16 0.14
CA HIS A 66 -14.27 10.70 1.34
C HIS A 66 -13.28 10.18 2.39
N ASN A 67 -12.31 9.37 1.96
CA ASN A 67 -11.28 8.83 2.85
C ASN A 67 -10.34 9.91 3.39
N GLU A 68 -9.92 10.87 2.55
CA GLU A 68 -9.07 11.98 2.98
C GLU A 68 -9.72 12.83 4.07
N ARG A 69 -11.06 13.06 4.00
CA ARG A 69 -11.78 13.76 5.06
C ARG A 69 -11.76 13.02 6.38
N ILE A 70 -11.97 11.70 6.37
CA ILE A 70 -11.90 10.85 7.57
C ILE A 70 -10.48 10.88 8.16
N VAL A 71 -9.46 10.70 7.32
CA VAL A 71 -8.06 10.71 7.76
C VAL A 71 -7.68 12.08 8.34
N GLY A 72 -8.03 13.18 7.64
CA GLY A 72 -7.74 14.53 8.08
C GLY A 72 -8.35 14.85 9.46
N GLU A 73 -9.62 14.53 9.65
CA GLU A 73 -10.31 14.70 10.94
C GLU A 73 -9.68 13.83 12.04
N ALA A 74 -9.33 12.59 11.72
CA ALA A 74 -8.75 11.67 12.69
C ALA A 74 -7.40 12.15 13.24
N VAL A 75 -6.53 12.66 12.34
CA VAL A 75 -5.15 13.04 12.70
C VAL A 75 -4.97 14.51 13.11
N HIS A 76 -6.02 15.31 13.05
CA HIS A 76 -5.95 16.76 13.24
C HIS A 76 -5.15 17.16 14.50
N ASP A 77 -5.43 16.54 15.62
CA ASP A 77 -4.82 16.87 16.92
C ASP A 77 -3.34 16.46 17.02
N PHE A 78 -2.89 15.52 16.21
CA PHE A 78 -1.53 14.98 16.22
C PHE A 78 -0.86 14.98 14.84
N ARG A 79 -1.35 15.81 13.90
CA ARG A 79 -0.86 15.91 12.51
C ARG A 79 0.67 16.02 12.41
N ARG A 80 1.31 16.75 13.32
CA ARG A 80 2.76 16.97 13.32
C ARG A 80 3.59 15.74 13.71
N ASN A 81 2.94 14.73 14.27
CA ASN A 81 3.59 13.51 14.75
C ASN A 81 3.47 12.35 13.77
N VAL A 82 2.84 12.57 12.61
CA VAL A 82 2.53 11.52 11.65
C VAL A 82 2.94 11.90 10.24
N VAL A 83 3.16 10.89 9.43
CA VAL A 83 3.41 10.97 7.99
C VAL A 83 2.11 10.65 7.27
N LEU A 84 1.60 11.62 6.52
CA LEU A 84 0.42 11.45 5.66
C LEU A 84 0.84 11.26 4.21
N ALA A 85 0.40 10.16 3.63
CA ALA A 85 0.50 9.89 2.20
C ALA A 85 -0.87 9.98 1.54
N THR A 86 -0.95 10.70 0.42
CA THR A 86 -2.10 10.68 -0.46
C THR A 86 -1.69 10.54 -1.92
N LYS A 87 -2.64 10.33 -2.84
CA LYS A 87 -2.37 9.96 -4.23
C LYS A 87 -3.37 10.64 -5.16
N LEU A 88 -2.92 10.92 -6.39
CA LEU A 88 -3.79 11.38 -7.46
C LEU A 88 -3.75 10.43 -8.67
N HIS A 89 -4.82 10.49 -9.47
CA HIS A 89 -4.81 10.02 -10.85
C HIS A 89 -4.74 11.22 -11.79
N LEU A 90 -3.94 11.12 -12.87
CA LEU A 90 -3.96 12.11 -13.95
C LEU A 90 -4.97 11.70 -15.00
N ASP A 91 -5.82 12.64 -15.37
CA ASP A 91 -6.68 12.57 -16.54
C ASP A 91 -5.98 13.28 -17.69
N THR A 92 -5.70 12.56 -18.78
CA THR A 92 -4.95 13.07 -19.94
C THR A 92 -5.70 14.23 -20.61
N ALA A 93 -7.04 14.20 -20.65
CA ALA A 93 -7.82 15.28 -21.25
C ALA A 93 -7.77 16.54 -20.38
N GLU A 94 -7.84 16.40 -19.06
CA GLU A 94 -7.69 17.52 -18.14
C GLU A 94 -6.30 18.16 -18.23
N VAL A 95 -5.26 17.32 -18.32
CA VAL A 95 -3.87 17.79 -18.49
C VAL A 95 -3.68 18.52 -19.82
N ALA A 96 -4.27 18.03 -20.91
CA ALA A 96 -4.21 18.68 -22.21
C ALA A 96 -4.91 20.05 -22.22
N GLU A 97 -6.00 20.21 -21.47
CA GLU A 97 -6.75 21.46 -21.36
C GLU A 97 -6.06 22.49 -20.46
N LYS A 98 -5.58 22.07 -19.28
CA LYS A 98 -5.18 22.99 -18.20
C LYS A 98 -3.66 23.06 -17.98
N GLY A 99 -2.91 22.12 -18.56
CA GLY A 99 -1.49 21.92 -18.31
C GLY A 99 -1.17 21.12 -17.04
N LEU A 100 -0.13 20.29 -17.10
CA LEU A 100 0.22 19.30 -16.08
C LEU A 100 0.44 19.92 -14.69
N GLU A 101 1.19 21.02 -14.60
CA GLU A 101 1.47 21.66 -13.30
C GLU A 101 0.19 22.22 -12.65
N THR A 102 -0.70 22.82 -13.45
CA THR A 102 -1.97 23.34 -12.95
C THR A 102 -2.86 22.22 -12.39
N VAL A 103 -2.92 21.08 -13.09
CA VAL A 103 -3.68 19.90 -12.65
C VAL A 103 -3.10 19.34 -11.36
N LEU A 104 -1.81 19.08 -11.31
CA LEU A 104 -1.15 18.54 -10.11
C LEU A 104 -1.32 19.43 -8.88
N ARG A 105 -1.15 20.76 -9.04
CA ARG A 105 -1.36 21.73 -7.95
C ARG A 105 -2.80 21.79 -7.51
N GLY A 106 -3.75 21.75 -8.44
CA GLY A 106 -5.19 21.79 -8.16
C GLY A 106 -5.65 20.56 -7.36
N HIS A 107 -5.24 19.35 -7.79
CA HIS A 107 -5.54 18.10 -7.07
C HIS A 107 -4.90 18.09 -5.68
N LEU A 108 -3.63 18.51 -5.57
CA LEU A 108 -2.94 18.57 -4.27
C LEU A 108 -3.64 19.57 -3.34
N ALA A 109 -3.96 20.78 -3.79
CA ALA A 109 -4.63 21.78 -2.98
C ALA A 109 -6.00 21.27 -2.46
N ALA A 110 -6.76 20.58 -3.31
CA ALA A 110 -8.02 19.97 -2.92
C ALA A 110 -7.83 18.84 -1.88
N SER A 111 -6.79 18.01 -2.04
CA SER A 111 -6.43 16.97 -1.06
C SER A 111 -6.00 17.57 0.26
N LEU A 112 -5.15 18.59 0.27
CA LEU A 112 -4.72 19.30 1.48
C LEU A 112 -5.90 19.92 2.23
N GLY A 113 -6.85 20.51 1.50
CA GLY A 113 -8.08 21.01 2.10
C GLY A 113 -8.92 19.94 2.80
N ARG A 114 -9.05 18.75 2.17
CA ARG A 114 -9.77 17.60 2.76
C ARG A 114 -9.01 16.98 3.95
N LEU A 115 -7.69 16.92 3.87
CA LEU A 115 -6.80 16.44 4.94
C LEU A 115 -6.58 17.44 6.08
N GLN A 116 -7.08 18.68 5.93
CA GLN A 116 -6.96 19.76 6.92
C GLN A 116 -5.50 20.04 7.30
N THR A 117 -4.61 20.12 6.32
CA THR A 117 -3.17 20.30 6.50
C THR A 117 -2.61 21.22 5.42
N ASP A 118 -1.46 21.84 5.69
CA ASP A 118 -0.75 22.72 4.77
C ASP A 118 0.20 21.98 3.81
N HIS A 119 0.53 20.72 4.10
CA HIS A 119 1.38 19.89 3.26
C HIS A 119 1.02 18.40 3.37
N ALA A 120 1.37 17.62 2.34
CA ALA A 120 1.43 16.17 2.41
C ALA A 120 2.88 15.73 2.63
N ASP A 121 3.10 14.71 3.48
CA ASP A 121 4.45 14.19 3.67
C ASP A 121 4.90 13.37 2.44
N LEU A 122 3.98 12.63 1.83
CA LEU A 122 4.24 11.82 0.66
C LEU A 122 3.08 11.92 -0.34
N TYR A 123 3.40 12.29 -1.58
CA TYR A 123 2.41 12.44 -2.64
C TYR A 123 2.70 11.49 -3.79
N TYR A 124 1.77 10.59 -4.10
CA TYR A 124 1.96 9.58 -5.13
C TYR A 124 1.24 9.92 -6.44
N LEU A 125 1.90 9.64 -7.57
CA LEU A 125 1.18 9.33 -8.80
C LEU A 125 0.58 7.92 -8.64
N HIS A 126 -0.75 7.81 -8.54
CA HIS A 126 -1.45 6.58 -8.18
C HIS A 126 -1.34 5.51 -9.26
N ARG A 127 -1.37 5.93 -10.54
CA ARG A 127 -1.11 5.11 -11.72
C ARG A 127 -0.44 5.96 -12.79
N ILE A 128 0.39 5.34 -13.58
CA ILE A 128 1.00 5.99 -14.74
C ILE A 128 -0.10 6.31 -15.76
N ALA A 129 -0.09 7.53 -16.29
CA ALA A 129 -0.87 7.92 -17.45
C ALA A 129 0.03 7.71 -18.70
N PRO A 130 -0.30 6.78 -19.60
CA PRO A 130 0.61 6.38 -20.70
C PRO A 130 1.04 7.52 -21.62
N ASP A 131 0.17 8.53 -21.78
CA ASP A 131 0.37 9.67 -22.67
C ASP A 131 1.08 10.86 -22.01
N ILE A 132 1.44 10.74 -20.72
CA ILE A 132 2.14 11.77 -19.97
C ILE A 132 3.50 11.20 -19.54
N PRO A 133 4.63 11.76 -20.05
CA PRO A 133 5.96 11.32 -19.65
C PRO A 133 6.13 11.41 -18.12
N VAL A 134 6.65 10.36 -17.52
CA VAL A 134 6.87 10.32 -16.07
C VAL A 134 7.91 11.35 -15.63
N GLU A 135 8.82 11.73 -16.53
CA GLU A 135 9.81 12.77 -16.33
C GLU A 135 9.16 14.15 -16.12
N ASP A 136 8.14 14.47 -16.90
CA ASP A 136 7.40 15.74 -16.78
C ASP A 136 6.67 15.78 -15.42
N VAL A 137 6.09 14.65 -15.00
CA VAL A 137 5.48 14.53 -13.66
C VAL A 137 6.54 14.74 -12.58
N ALA A 138 7.72 14.10 -12.72
CA ALA A 138 8.81 14.22 -11.77
C ALA A 138 9.33 15.67 -11.65
N GLU A 139 9.39 16.43 -12.74
CA GLU A 139 9.75 17.85 -12.70
C GLU A 139 8.77 18.68 -11.87
N VAL A 140 7.46 18.45 -12.07
CA VAL A 140 6.42 19.16 -11.29
C VAL A 140 6.47 18.75 -9.83
N MET A 141 6.65 17.44 -9.51
CA MET A 141 6.80 16.99 -8.13
C MET A 141 8.01 17.63 -7.44
N GLY A 142 9.12 17.81 -8.18
CA GLY A 142 10.29 18.56 -7.69
C GLY A 142 9.97 20.02 -7.35
N LYS A 143 9.09 20.69 -8.13
CA LYS A 143 8.61 22.05 -7.81
C LYS A 143 7.75 22.04 -6.53
N LEU A 144 6.83 21.08 -6.38
CA LEU A 144 5.99 20.96 -5.18
C LEU A 144 6.81 20.73 -3.91
N ILE A 145 7.92 19.96 -4.00
CA ILE A 145 8.88 19.78 -2.88
C ILE A 145 9.56 21.12 -2.53
N ARG A 146 10.07 21.83 -3.53
CA ARG A 146 10.72 23.14 -3.30
C ARG A 146 9.80 24.18 -2.70
N ASP A 147 8.52 24.14 -3.06
CA ASP A 147 7.46 25.01 -2.54
C ASP A 147 7.00 24.61 -1.14
N GLY A 148 7.46 23.47 -0.61
CA GLY A 148 7.07 22.95 0.71
C GLY A 148 5.66 22.38 0.79
N LEU A 149 5.00 22.15 -0.35
CA LEU A 149 3.66 21.57 -0.42
C LEU A 149 3.64 20.06 -0.22
N ILE A 150 4.77 19.40 -0.55
CA ILE A 150 5.02 17.99 -0.24
C ILE A 150 6.44 17.83 0.30
N ARG A 151 6.68 16.84 1.17
CA ARG A 151 8.04 16.54 1.65
C ARG A 151 8.76 15.56 0.73
N GLY A 152 8.01 14.65 0.10
CA GLY A 152 8.52 13.68 -0.83
C GLY A 152 7.42 13.20 -1.78
N TRP A 153 7.82 12.45 -2.80
CA TRP A 153 6.89 11.91 -3.76
C TRP A 153 7.16 10.45 -4.09
N GLY A 154 6.21 9.80 -4.74
CA GLY A 154 6.32 8.40 -5.09
C GLY A 154 5.50 8.00 -6.30
N LEU A 155 5.73 6.78 -6.74
CA LEU A 155 5.01 6.11 -7.82
C LEU A 155 4.30 4.87 -7.30
N SER A 156 3.21 4.47 -7.96
CA SER A 156 2.49 3.25 -7.59
C SER A 156 2.24 2.36 -8.82
N GLN A 157 2.48 1.05 -8.65
CA GLN A 157 2.32 0.02 -9.67
C GLN A 157 3.21 0.29 -10.90
N VAL A 158 4.52 0.31 -10.67
CA VAL A 158 5.54 0.60 -11.69
C VAL A 158 6.64 -0.44 -11.69
N ASP A 159 7.28 -0.61 -12.85
CA ASP A 159 8.50 -1.37 -13.01
C ASP A 159 9.75 -0.50 -12.84
N VAL A 160 10.92 -1.13 -12.90
CA VAL A 160 12.20 -0.47 -12.67
C VAL A 160 12.52 0.60 -13.71
N ASP A 161 12.12 0.42 -14.98
CA ASP A 161 12.40 1.38 -16.05
C ASP A 161 11.71 2.72 -15.78
N ILE A 162 10.47 2.69 -15.31
CA ILE A 162 9.73 3.90 -14.92
C ILE A 162 10.34 4.53 -13.67
N ILE A 163 10.75 3.70 -12.70
CA ILE A 163 11.39 4.19 -11.48
C ILE A 163 12.70 4.92 -11.81
N GLU A 164 13.56 4.34 -12.65
CA GLU A 164 14.82 4.93 -13.07
C GLU A 164 14.64 6.30 -13.74
N ARG A 165 13.75 6.38 -14.71
CA ARG A 165 13.45 7.59 -15.45
C ARG A 165 12.93 8.71 -14.53
N ALA A 166 11.99 8.39 -13.66
CA ALA A 166 11.45 9.33 -12.71
C ALA A 166 12.48 9.80 -11.67
N ASN A 167 13.22 8.85 -11.09
CA ASN A 167 14.22 9.12 -10.06
C ASN A 167 15.41 9.93 -10.57
N ALA A 168 15.74 9.82 -11.87
CA ALA A 168 16.80 10.63 -12.51
C ALA A 168 16.45 12.12 -12.59
N VAL A 169 15.17 12.49 -12.62
CA VAL A 169 14.70 13.87 -12.67
C VAL A 169 14.48 14.44 -11.26
N THR A 170 13.69 13.75 -10.44
CA THR A 170 13.43 14.12 -9.05
C THR A 170 13.49 12.87 -8.18
N PRO A 171 14.39 12.82 -7.17
CA PRO A 171 14.55 11.65 -6.33
C PRO A 171 13.23 11.18 -5.70
N LEU A 172 12.91 9.91 -5.91
CA LEU A 172 11.73 9.28 -5.32
C LEU A 172 11.94 8.98 -3.83
N SER A 173 10.93 9.24 -3.02
CA SER A 173 10.93 8.81 -1.61
C SER A 173 10.41 7.39 -1.45
N ALA A 174 9.43 6.99 -2.26
CA ALA A 174 8.83 5.67 -2.16
C ALA A 174 8.25 5.16 -3.49
N VAL A 175 8.18 3.82 -3.57
CA VAL A 175 7.44 3.09 -4.61
C VAL A 175 6.39 2.22 -3.93
N GLN A 176 5.12 2.36 -4.32
CA GLN A 176 4.02 1.61 -3.75
C GLN A 176 3.52 0.54 -4.72
N ASN A 177 3.95 -0.70 -4.53
CA ASN A 177 3.61 -1.83 -5.41
C ASN A 177 2.92 -2.96 -4.63
N ILE A 178 2.23 -3.87 -5.34
CA ILE A 178 1.76 -5.11 -4.76
C ILE A 178 2.97 -5.94 -4.31
N TYR A 179 2.96 -6.35 -3.04
CA TYR A 179 3.94 -7.30 -2.54
C TYR A 179 3.35 -8.09 -1.37
N SER A 180 3.46 -9.40 -1.44
CA SER A 180 3.06 -10.34 -0.39
C SER A 180 3.75 -11.69 -0.60
N MET A 181 3.57 -12.65 0.28
CA MET A 181 4.04 -14.03 0.08
C MET A 181 3.48 -14.71 -1.18
N LEU A 182 2.35 -14.20 -1.73
CA LEU A 182 1.74 -14.69 -2.97
C LEU A 182 2.07 -13.84 -4.21
N GLU A 183 2.70 -12.69 -4.05
CA GLU A 183 3.05 -11.77 -5.14
C GLU A 183 4.45 -11.24 -4.91
N ARG A 184 5.44 -11.97 -5.40
CA ARG A 184 6.86 -11.71 -5.12
C ARG A 184 7.66 -11.14 -6.30
N GLY A 185 6.99 -10.86 -7.43
CA GLY A 185 7.66 -10.39 -8.66
C GLY A 185 8.50 -9.11 -8.48
N VAL A 186 8.15 -8.25 -7.54
CA VAL A 186 8.95 -7.04 -7.22
C VAL A 186 10.32 -7.36 -6.60
N GLU A 187 10.54 -8.58 -6.11
CA GLU A 187 11.82 -9.02 -5.56
C GLU A 187 12.91 -9.16 -6.64
N GLU A 188 12.52 -9.36 -7.91
CA GLU A 188 13.47 -9.61 -8.99
C GLU A 188 14.25 -8.34 -9.39
N ALA A 189 13.58 -7.18 -9.41
CA ALA A 189 14.19 -5.94 -9.88
C ALA A 189 13.83 -4.71 -9.03
N VAL A 190 12.54 -4.51 -8.71
CA VAL A 190 12.06 -3.26 -8.08
C VAL A 190 12.64 -3.07 -6.68
N ILE A 191 12.55 -4.08 -5.80
CA ILE A 191 13.06 -3.96 -4.42
C ILE A 191 14.58 -3.78 -4.41
N PRO A 192 15.39 -4.59 -5.17
CA PRO A 192 16.83 -4.40 -5.24
C PRO A 192 17.24 -3.02 -5.75
N TYR A 193 16.58 -2.52 -6.80
CA TYR A 193 16.84 -1.17 -7.31
C TYR A 193 16.51 -0.11 -6.26
N CYS A 194 15.33 -0.17 -5.65
CA CYS A 194 14.91 0.78 -4.62
C CYS A 194 15.88 0.79 -3.42
N LEU A 195 16.32 -0.39 -2.99
CA LEU A 195 17.29 -0.51 -1.89
C LEU A 195 18.62 0.17 -2.23
N ALA A 196 19.12 -0.03 -3.46
CA ALA A 196 20.39 0.56 -3.92
C ALA A 196 20.32 2.10 -4.09
N HIS A 197 19.12 2.69 -4.15
CA HIS A 197 18.92 4.12 -4.39
C HIS A 197 18.21 4.84 -3.23
N ASP A 198 18.18 4.25 -2.03
CA ASP A 198 17.52 4.79 -0.82
C ASP A 198 16.02 5.08 -0.99
N ILE A 199 15.35 4.33 -1.86
CA ILE A 199 13.91 4.45 -2.09
C ILE A 199 13.18 3.45 -1.19
N GLY A 200 12.18 3.91 -0.43
CA GLY A 200 11.30 3.02 0.33
C GLY A 200 10.36 2.24 -0.58
N VAL A 201 10.08 1.00 -0.22
CA VAL A 201 9.03 0.22 -0.89
C VAL A 201 7.84 0.07 0.06
N VAL A 202 6.66 0.47 -0.41
CA VAL A 202 5.43 0.48 0.38
C VAL A 202 4.45 -0.57 -0.18
N PRO A 203 4.49 -1.83 0.32
CA PRO A 203 3.58 -2.87 -0.12
C PRO A 203 2.13 -2.57 0.19
N PHE A 204 1.26 -2.54 -0.83
CA PHE A 204 -0.17 -2.67 -0.61
C PHE A 204 -0.63 -4.11 -0.86
N SER A 205 -1.78 -4.51 -0.32
CA SER A 205 -2.22 -5.91 -0.24
C SER A 205 -1.20 -6.87 0.40
N PRO A 206 -0.45 -6.48 1.46
CA PRO A 206 0.66 -7.27 1.98
C PRO A 206 0.22 -8.61 2.61
N ILE A 207 -1.06 -8.77 2.90
CA ILE A 207 -1.67 -10.02 3.38
C ILE A 207 -2.60 -10.67 2.33
N ALA A 208 -2.31 -10.44 1.03
CA ALA A 208 -3.03 -11.01 -0.12
C ALA A 208 -4.56 -10.84 0.00
N SER A 209 -5.03 -9.59 0.17
CA SER A 209 -6.46 -9.24 0.32
C SER A 209 -7.17 -9.98 1.47
N GLY A 210 -6.41 -10.37 2.48
CA GLY A 210 -6.90 -11.07 3.66
C GLY A 210 -6.71 -12.60 3.63
N PHE A 211 -6.32 -13.20 2.50
CA PHE A 211 -6.10 -14.63 2.39
C PHE A 211 -5.07 -15.14 3.41
N LEU A 212 -3.90 -14.47 3.51
CA LEU A 212 -2.83 -14.87 4.43
C LEU A 212 -3.18 -14.75 5.92
N SER A 213 -4.33 -14.15 6.27
CA SER A 213 -4.86 -14.19 7.63
C SER A 213 -5.54 -15.53 7.95
N GLY A 214 -5.92 -16.31 6.93
CA GLY A 214 -6.76 -17.50 7.07
C GLY A 214 -8.23 -17.21 7.42
N LYS A 215 -8.62 -15.92 7.49
CA LYS A 215 -10.00 -15.47 7.77
C LYS A 215 -10.84 -15.31 6.49
N VAL A 216 -10.20 -15.27 5.33
CA VAL A 216 -10.82 -15.31 4.01
C VAL A 216 -10.75 -16.74 3.50
N THR A 217 -11.90 -17.33 3.23
CA THR A 217 -12.06 -18.75 2.87
C THR A 217 -12.92 -18.90 1.61
N ALA A 218 -12.97 -20.10 1.05
CA ALA A 218 -13.81 -20.43 -0.11
C ALA A 218 -15.33 -20.15 0.11
N GLY A 219 -15.76 -19.99 1.36
CA GLY A 219 -17.14 -19.62 1.71
C GLY A 219 -17.34 -18.12 1.95
N THR A 220 -16.30 -17.30 1.79
CA THR A 220 -16.43 -15.85 1.99
C THR A 220 -17.21 -15.23 0.82
N ASP A 221 -18.26 -14.47 1.14
CA ASP A 221 -19.06 -13.76 0.15
C ASP A 221 -18.39 -12.42 -0.23
N PHE A 222 -18.16 -12.23 -1.52
CA PHE A 222 -17.62 -11.00 -2.14
C PHE A 222 -18.64 -10.33 -3.08
N SER A 223 -19.94 -10.66 -2.98
CA SER A 223 -20.96 -10.20 -3.92
C SER A 223 -21.30 -8.70 -3.81
N HIS A 224 -20.94 -8.05 -2.70
CA HIS A 224 -21.20 -6.62 -2.52
C HIS A 224 -20.61 -5.80 -3.68
N SER A 225 -21.34 -4.77 -4.14
CA SER A 225 -20.96 -3.96 -5.30
C SER A 225 -19.57 -3.33 -5.15
N ASP A 226 -19.22 -2.85 -3.97
CA ASP A 226 -17.93 -2.23 -3.63
C ASP A 226 -16.89 -3.22 -3.08
N ASP A 227 -17.03 -4.51 -3.31
CA ASP A 227 -16.00 -5.49 -2.91
C ASP A 227 -15.12 -5.87 -4.10
N VAL A 228 -13.91 -5.28 -4.14
CA VAL A 228 -12.94 -5.52 -5.23
C VAL A 228 -12.34 -6.92 -5.20
N ARG A 229 -12.50 -7.67 -4.10
CA ARG A 229 -11.94 -9.01 -3.94
C ARG A 229 -12.56 -10.03 -4.90
N LYS A 230 -13.79 -9.79 -5.38
CA LYS A 230 -14.43 -10.61 -6.42
C LYS A 230 -13.63 -10.66 -7.74
N TYR A 231 -12.77 -9.67 -7.99
CA TYR A 231 -11.93 -9.61 -9.18
C TYR A 231 -10.51 -10.14 -8.95
N VAL A 232 -10.20 -10.66 -7.78
CA VAL A 232 -8.87 -11.16 -7.41
C VAL A 232 -8.78 -12.66 -7.70
N PRO A 233 -8.03 -13.09 -8.74
CA PRO A 233 -7.91 -14.50 -9.10
C PRO A 233 -7.42 -15.41 -7.97
N GLN A 234 -6.51 -14.94 -7.11
CA GLN A 234 -6.05 -15.70 -5.94
C GLN A 234 -7.19 -16.05 -4.96
N LEU A 235 -8.30 -15.30 -4.97
CA LEU A 235 -9.46 -15.52 -4.10
C LEU A 235 -10.56 -16.35 -4.77
N ARG A 236 -10.35 -16.89 -5.96
CA ARG A 236 -11.21 -17.93 -6.52
C ARG A 236 -11.07 -19.19 -5.70
N LYS A 237 -12.19 -19.91 -5.53
CA LYS A 237 -12.26 -21.09 -4.66
C LYS A 237 -11.15 -22.09 -4.94
N GLU A 238 -10.97 -22.46 -6.20
CA GLU A 238 -9.94 -23.40 -6.64
C GLU A 238 -8.51 -22.93 -6.30
N ASN A 239 -8.22 -21.64 -6.46
CA ASN A 239 -6.92 -21.08 -6.12
C ASN A 239 -6.69 -20.98 -4.60
N MET A 240 -7.73 -20.63 -3.83
CA MET A 240 -7.62 -20.64 -2.37
C MET A 240 -7.37 -22.05 -1.81
N GLU A 241 -8.02 -23.07 -2.38
CA GLU A 241 -7.80 -24.48 -2.02
C GLU A 241 -6.39 -24.93 -2.39
N ALA A 242 -5.90 -24.56 -3.60
CA ALA A 242 -4.54 -24.89 -4.06
C ALA A 242 -3.44 -24.17 -3.27
N ASN A 243 -3.69 -22.92 -2.81
CA ASN A 243 -2.76 -22.14 -1.98
C ASN A 243 -2.82 -22.49 -0.48
N ARG A 244 -3.65 -23.43 -0.04
CA ARG A 244 -3.78 -23.85 1.36
C ARG A 244 -2.45 -24.26 2.01
N PRO A 245 -1.51 -24.95 1.33
CA PRO A 245 -0.21 -25.28 1.93
C PRO A 245 0.56 -24.07 2.48
N ILE A 246 0.36 -22.87 1.91
CA ILE A 246 0.95 -21.63 2.44
C ILE A 246 0.33 -21.28 3.79
N LEU A 247 -0.99 -21.41 3.94
CA LEU A 247 -1.67 -21.17 5.23
C LEU A 247 -1.27 -22.19 6.29
N ASP A 248 -1.07 -23.46 5.90
CA ASP A 248 -0.60 -24.50 6.81
C ASP A 248 0.85 -24.26 7.25
N LEU A 249 1.70 -23.72 6.35
CA LEU A 249 3.04 -23.27 6.68
C LEU A 249 2.99 -22.12 7.71
N LEU A 250 2.21 -21.08 7.45
CA LEU A 250 2.05 -19.94 8.35
C LEU A 250 1.50 -20.34 9.72
N GLU A 251 0.56 -21.28 9.78
CA GLU A 251 -0.03 -21.77 11.04
C GLU A 251 1.04 -22.35 11.97
N ARG A 252 2.00 -23.14 11.44
CA ARG A 252 3.08 -23.72 12.24
C ARG A 252 3.95 -22.65 12.90
N TYR A 253 4.26 -21.56 12.18
CA TYR A 253 5.02 -20.44 12.74
C TYR A 253 4.17 -19.59 13.70
N ALA A 254 2.90 -19.37 13.39
CA ALA A 254 1.96 -18.65 14.23
C ALA A 254 1.84 -19.28 15.62
N GLN A 255 1.69 -20.60 15.69
CA GLN A 255 1.64 -21.35 16.95
C GLN A 255 2.95 -21.21 17.75
N ARG A 256 4.11 -21.34 17.09
CA ARG A 256 5.42 -21.22 17.76
C ARG A 256 5.67 -19.83 18.32
N LYS A 257 5.19 -18.79 17.63
CA LYS A 257 5.41 -17.39 18.00
C LYS A 257 4.27 -16.80 18.85
N ASN A 258 3.23 -17.57 19.15
CA ASN A 258 2.00 -17.07 19.76
C ASN A 258 1.46 -15.83 19.00
N ALA A 259 1.40 -15.93 17.68
CA ALA A 259 1.02 -14.88 16.76
C ALA A 259 -0.07 -15.37 15.79
N THR A 260 -0.61 -14.48 14.97
CA THR A 260 -1.53 -14.86 13.89
C THR A 260 -0.78 -15.10 12.57
N LYS A 261 -1.40 -15.81 11.62
CA LYS A 261 -0.85 -16.02 10.28
C LYS A 261 -0.54 -14.69 9.57
N ALA A 262 -1.42 -13.70 9.70
CA ALA A 262 -1.20 -12.37 9.15
C ALA A 262 0.05 -11.71 9.76
N GLN A 263 0.24 -11.85 11.07
CA GLN A 263 1.42 -11.31 11.75
C GLN A 263 2.71 -12.00 11.30
N ILE A 264 2.72 -13.32 11.10
CA ILE A 264 3.88 -14.02 10.56
C ILE A 264 4.20 -13.55 9.14
N SER A 265 3.18 -13.38 8.28
CA SER A 265 3.37 -12.88 6.92
C SER A 265 3.97 -11.47 6.88
N LEU A 266 3.50 -10.56 7.71
CA LEU A 266 4.03 -9.21 7.81
C LEU A 266 5.45 -9.19 8.44
N SER A 267 5.69 -9.99 9.48
CA SER A 267 7.00 -10.13 10.10
C SER A 267 8.05 -10.68 9.13
N TRP A 268 7.69 -11.68 8.30
CA TRP A 268 8.55 -12.17 7.22
C TRP A 268 8.95 -11.05 6.27
N MET A 269 8.01 -10.21 5.86
CA MET A 269 8.27 -9.09 4.95
C MET A 269 9.19 -8.04 5.58
N LEU A 270 8.98 -7.73 6.87
CA LEU A 270 9.83 -6.81 7.62
C LEU A 270 11.25 -7.33 7.81
N HIS A 271 11.43 -8.65 7.98
CA HIS A 271 12.73 -9.28 8.12
C HIS A 271 13.50 -9.28 6.80
N LYS A 272 12.80 -9.53 5.69
CA LYS A 272 13.42 -9.76 4.38
C LYS A 272 14.13 -8.52 3.82
N TYR A 273 13.54 -7.34 3.96
CA TYR A 273 14.08 -6.12 3.37
C TYR A 273 13.94 -4.91 4.31
N PRO A 274 15.04 -4.18 4.57
CA PRO A 274 15.03 -3.05 5.50
C PRO A 274 14.28 -1.82 4.97
N ASN A 275 14.15 -1.67 3.64
CA ASN A 275 13.47 -0.55 2.98
C ASN A 275 11.99 -0.81 2.69
N VAL A 276 11.42 -1.90 3.19
CA VAL A 276 10.01 -2.27 2.97
C VAL A 276 9.15 -1.85 4.16
N VAL A 277 8.09 -1.07 3.89
CA VAL A 277 7.13 -0.56 4.88
C VAL A 277 5.71 -0.95 4.43
N PRO A 278 5.19 -2.12 4.83
CA PRO A 278 3.86 -2.55 4.42
C PRO A 278 2.75 -1.69 5.02
N ILE A 279 1.65 -1.54 4.26
CA ILE A 279 0.46 -0.80 4.67
C ILE A 279 -0.79 -1.70 4.65
N PRO A 280 -0.87 -2.71 5.55
CA PRO A 280 -2.06 -3.53 5.63
C PRO A 280 -3.28 -2.68 5.99
N GLY A 281 -4.34 -2.79 5.18
CA GLY A 281 -5.62 -2.13 5.41
C GLY A 281 -6.67 -3.08 5.95
N SER A 282 -7.62 -2.55 6.71
CA SER A 282 -8.84 -3.26 7.14
C SER A 282 -9.93 -2.24 7.49
N LYS A 283 -11.19 -2.67 7.40
CA LYS A 283 -12.32 -1.93 7.99
C LYS A 283 -12.65 -2.34 9.44
N ASN A 284 -11.96 -3.34 9.98
CA ASN A 284 -12.15 -3.83 11.33
C ASN A 284 -11.00 -3.35 12.22
N GLN A 285 -11.33 -2.64 13.31
CA GLN A 285 -10.35 -2.03 14.24
C GLN A 285 -9.40 -3.07 14.85
N GLU A 286 -9.92 -4.22 15.29
CA GLU A 286 -9.11 -5.26 15.92
C GLU A 286 -8.07 -5.83 14.95
N ARG A 287 -8.46 -6.02 13.67
CA ARG A 287 -7.54 -6.48 12.62
C ARG A 287 -6.49 -5.43 12.26
N ILE A 288 -6.84 -4.14 12.29
CA ILE A 288 -5.87 -3.05 12.11
C ILE A 288 -4.80 -3.15 13.20
N LEU A 289 -5.20 -3.23 14.46
CA LEU A 289 -4.29 -3.32 15.59
C LEU A 289 -3.50 -4.65 15.60
N GLU A 290 -4.12 -5.77 15.21
CA GLU A 290 -3.45 -7.06 15.03
C GLU A 290 -2.33 -6.95 13.98
N ASN A 291 -2.61 -6.36 12.82
CA ASN A 291 -1.63 -6.17 11.75
C ASN A 291 -0.46 -5.28 12.19
N LEU A 292 -0.74 -4.16 12.85
CA LEU A 292 0.29 -3.25 13.33
C LEU A 292 1.21 -3.93 14.35
N ARG A 293 0.66 -4.72 15.28
CA ARG A 293 1.46 -5.48 16.27
C ARG A 293 2.42 -6.50 15.68
N SER A 294 2.37 -6.73 14.36
CA SER A 294 3.34 -7.61 13.67
C SER A 294 4.79 -7.15 13.84
N TRP A 295 5.05 -5.87 14.08
CA TRP A 295 6.40 -5.36 14.38
C TRP A 295 6.99 -5.90 15.70
N ASN A 296 6.18 -6.49 16.57
CA ASN A 296 6.62 -7.15 17.80
C ASN A 296 6.87 -8.66 17.60
N VAL A 297 6.52 -9.21 16.45
CA VAL A 297 6.72 -10.63 16.14
C VAL A 297 8.07 -10.79 15.45
N VAL A 298 9.07 -11.22 16.18
CA VAL A 298 10.43 -11.35 15.68
C VAL A 298 10.68 -12.79 15.19
N LEU A 299 11.05 -12.93 13.92
CA LEU A 299 11.65 -14.16 13.38
C LEU A 299 13.17 -14.08 13.57
N THR A 300 13.78 -15.14 14.06
CA THR A 300 15.25 -15.24 14.00
C THR A 300 15.72 -15.46 12.57
N ASP A 301 17.01 -15.25 12.28
CA ASP A 301 17.56 -15.46 10.93
C ASP A 301 17.34 -16.90 10.46
N ASP A 302 17.51 -17.90 11.33
CA ASP A 302 17.25 -19.30 11.02
C ASP A 302 15.76 -19.58 10.75
N GLU A 303 14.86 -19.00 11.54
CA GLU A 303 13.41 -19.14 11.35
C GLU A 303 12.97 -18.49 10.05
N PHE A 304 13.49 -17.29 9.75
CA PHE A 304 13.22 -16.60 8.50
C PHE A 304 13.72 -17.41 7.31
N ALA A 305 15.00 -17.85 7.33
CA ALA A 305 15.58 -18.64 6.23
C ALA A 305 14.80 -19.94 5.98
N ALA A 306 14.40 -20.64 7.06
CA ALA A 306 13.61 -21.86 6.95
C ALA A 306 12.20 -21.60 6.41
N LEU A 307 11.54 -20.50 6.81
CA LEU A 307 10.22 -20.09 6.33
C LEU A 307 10.28 -19.70 4.85
N ASP A 308 11.24 -18.86 4.45
CA ASP A 308 11.41 -18.37 3.08
C ASP A 308 11.72 -19.52 2.12
N ALA A 309 12.65 -20.40 2.48
CA ALA A 309 12.98 -21.62 1.69
C ALA A 309 11.81 -22.60 1.61
N ALA A 310 10.96 -22.70 2.63
CA ALA A 310 9.76 -23.54 2.57
C ALA A 310 8.70 -22.91 1.66
N LEU A 311 8.55 -21.60 1.69
CA LEU A 311 7.63 -20.84 0.84
C LEU A 311 8.01 -20.97 -0.65
N ASP A 312 9.31 -20.92 -0.98
CA ASP A 312 9.82 -21.07 -2.35
C ASP A 312 9.46 -22.41 -3.01
N ARG A 313 9.19 -23.44 -2.21
CA ARG A 313 8.81 -24.79 -2.69
C ARG A 313 7.32 -24.96 -2.92
N ILE A 314 6.50 -23.99 -2.50
CA ILE A 314 5.04 -24.07 -2.63
C ILE A 314 4.65 -23.27 -3.88
N PRO A 315 4.05 -23.93 -4.90
CA PRO A 315 3.56 -23.21 -6.07
C PRO A 315 2.42 -22.28 -5.66
N VAL A 316 2.41 -21.06 -6.22
CA VAL A 316 1.34 -20.08 -6.04
C VAL A 316 0.35 -20.18 -7.19
N HIS A 317 -0.94 -20.19 -6.87
CA HIS A 317 -2.03 -20.30 -7.84
C HIS A 317 -2.84 -18.98 -7.91
N GLY A 318 -3.06 -18.50 -9.15
CA GLY A 318 -3.67 -17.21 -9.41
C GLY A 318 -2.74 -16.03 -9.09
N HIS A 319 -3.19 -14.82 -9.39
CA HIS A 319 -2.50 -13.56 -9.15
C HIS A 319 -3.41 -12.57 -8.41
N ARG A 320 -2.85 -11.44 -7.97
CA ARG A 320 -3.62 -10.43 -7.18
C ARG A 320 -4.75 -9.77 -7.99
N GLY A 321 -4.70 -9.80 -9.30
CA GLY A 321 -5.59 -9.04 -10.18
C GLY A 321 -5.08 -7.61 -10.43
N PHE A 322 -5.63 -6.96 -11.45
CA PHE A 322 -5.22 -5.62 -11.90
C PHE A 322 -3.75 -5.53 -12.32
N VAL A 323 -3.17 -6.66 -12.72
CA VAL A 323 -1.76 -6.76 -13.15
C VAL A 323 -1.50 -6.08 -14.49
N GLU A 324 -2.52 -5.90 -15.31
CA GLU A 324 -2.42 -5.17 -16.58
C GLU A 324 -2.05 -3.69 -16.38
N GLN A 325 -2.30 -3.16 -15.19
CA GLN A 325 -1.94 -1.79 -14.78
C GLN A 325 -0.53 -1.71 -14.19
N GLN A 326 0.14 -2.85 -14.03
CA GLN A 326 1.52 -2.94 -13.58
C GLN A 326 2.40 -2.87 -14.84
N GLY A 327 3.55 -2.23 -14.75
CA GLY A 327 4.48 -2.06 -15.87
C GLY A 327 4.91 -3.38 -16.53
N SER A 328 5.71 -3.27 -17.58
CA SER A 328 6.07 -4.37 -18.50
C SER A 328 6.71 -5.60 -17.81
N SER A 329 7.41 -5.42 -16.71
CA SER A 329 8.04 -6.53 -15.95
C SER A 329 7.03 -7.51 -15.37
N MET A 330 5.78 -7.10 -15.15
CA MET A 330 4.73 -7.95 -14.56
C MET A 330 3.83 -8.63 -15.61
N LYS A 331 4.01 -8.34 -16.90
CA LYS A 331 3.31 -9.03 -18.01
C LYS A 331 3.72 -10.50 -18.19
N ASN A 332 4.78 -10.93 -17.52
CA ASN A 332 5.30 -12.29 -17.64
C ASN A 332 4.68 -13.31 -16.66
N TRP A 333 3.76 -12.89 -15.80
CA TRP A 333 3.12 -13.77 -14.83
C TRP A 333 2.15 -14.81 -15.45
N ASP A 334 1.56 -14.49 -16.59
CA ASP A 334 0.66 -15.42 -17.31
C ASP A 334 1.39 -16.54 -18.06
N ARG A 335 2.72 -16.67 -17.94
CA ARG A 335 3.54 -17.62 -18.71
C ARG A 335 4.18 -18.75 -17.90
N LYS A 336 3.75 -18.95 -16.64
CA LYS A 336 4.20 -20.12 -15.86
C LYS A 336 3.04 -20.88 -15.28
#